data_7928097d3fa9ccb9c435efea40527073
#
_entry.id   7928097d3fa9ccb9c435efea40527073
#
_cell.length_a   1.000
_cell.length_b   1.000
_cell.length_c   1.000
_cell.angle_alpha   90.00
_cell.angle_beta   90.00
_cell.angle_gamma   90.00
#
_symmetry.space_group_name_H-M   'P 1'
#
loop_
_entity.id
_entity.type
_entity.pdbx_description
1 polymer ?
#
loop_
_entity_poly.entity_id
_entity_poly.type
_entity_poly.pdbx_seq_one_letter_code
_entity_poly.pdbx_strand_id
1 'polypeptide(L)'
;MCGFLTMGSTEVEIDVFDEALGKIEGRGPDMIETSRLFDKTFGFNRLAIMDLSENGMQPFSDDHTIVVCNGEIYNYPELKKNIMDEYTFKSSSDCEVLIPLYRKYGLDTLVRYLDGEYAFCLYDADTDKMMAARDPIGIRPMFYGYTEKGTIAFGSEAKALMPVCKEIMPFPPGHYYDGEKFVCFNDVADVKLMHNDDVETIALNLRVKLIEAVKKRLQSDAPVGYLLSGGLDSSLVCTIGQRITDTPIKTFAIGMETDPIDLKYAKEVAEFLGTDHTEVIMTKEDVLGSLREVIRTLETWDITTIRASIGMYLLCKYIHEHTDLKVILTGEVSDELFGYKYTDFAPSPEEFQKESQKRMRELYMYDVLRADRCISANALEGRVPFADLDFVDYTMRIDPKKKMNTYNKGKYLLRHAFEGLNYLPQDILFREKAAFSDAVGHSMVDYLKEYADSLYTDEDVVNAKEKYPYCTPFTKESLLYRDIFESYYPGKAKWIKDFWMPNKTWENCDVNDPSARVLKNYGDSGK
;
A
#
# COMPACT_ATOMS: atom_id res chain seq x y z
N MET A 1 -7.45 -4.16 -8.61
CA MET A 1 -7.62 -2.85 -7.92
C MET A 1 -8.22 -1.88 -8.90
N CYS A 2 -9.33 -1.24 -8.57
CA CYS A 2 -9.94 -0.26 -9.44
C CYS A 2 -9.14 1.05 -9.55
N GLY A 3 -9.53 1.91 -10.49
CA GLY A 3 -9.02 3.25 -10.63
C GLY A 3 -10.11 4.23 -11.04
N PHE A 4 -10.05 5.47 -10.57
CA PHE A 4 -10.99 6.49 -10.97
C PHE A 4 -10.31 7.83 -11.29
N LEU A 5 -11.00 8.62 -12.08
CA LEU A 5 -10.75 10.03 -12.31
C LEU A 5 -12.09 10.75 -12.25
N THR A 6 -12.20 11.82 -11.44
CA THR A 6 -13.43 12.61 -11.33
C THR A 6 -13.12 14.09 -11.43
N MET A 7 -14.04 14.87 -11.95
CA MET A 7 -13.89 16.29 -12.10
C MET A 7 -15.20 17.03 -11.80
N GLY A 8 -15.11 18.11 -11.01
CA GLY A 8 -16.25 18.93 -10.60
C GLY A 8 -16.86 19.78 -11.70
N SER A 9 -16.55 19.51 -12.97
CA SER A 9 -17.11 20.17 -14.15
C SER A 9 -17.01 19.30 -15.39
N THR A 10 -17.56 19.79 -16.50
CA THR A 10 -17.43 19.21 -17.85
C THR A 10 -16.54 20.07 -18.77
N GLU A 11 -15.70 20.93 -18.20
CA GLU A 11 -14.89 21.90 -18.95
C GLU A 11 -13.77 21.31 -19.80
N VAL A 12 -13.32 20.09 -19.47
CA VAL A 12 -12.32 19.34 -20.23
C VAL A 12 -13.04 18.52 -21.30
N GLU A 13 -12.49 18.52 -22.51
CA GLU A 13 -13.01 17.68 -23.59
C GLU A 13 -12.98 16.21 -23.19
N ILE A 14 -13.99 15.45 -23.64
CA ILE A 14 -14.16 14.05 -23.23
C ILE A 14 -12.96 13.20 -23.65
N ASP A 15 -12.42 13.41 -24.84
CA ASP A 15 -11.26 12.65 -25.37
C ASP A 15 -10.01 12.87 -24.50
N VAL A 16 -9.80 14.09 -23.96
CA VAL A 16 -8.68 14.40 -23.06
C VAL A 16 -8.89 13.73 -21.71
N PHE A 17 -10.13 13.70 -21.22
CA PHE A 17 -10.47 13.01 -19.97
C PHE A 17 -10.28 11.49 -20.10
N ASP A 18 -10.72 10.89 -21.22
CA ASP A 18 -10.56 9.46 -21.48
C ASP A 18 -9.09 9.07 -21.64
N GLU A 19 -8.27 9.89 -22.33
CA GLU A 19 -6.82 9.70 -22.37
C GLU A 19 -6.20 9.75 -20.96
N ALA A 20 -6.66 10.68 -20.13
CA ALA A 20 -6.21 10.82 -18.74
C ALA A 20 -6.58 9.59 -17.89
N LEU A 21 -7.81 9.10 -18.00
CA LEU A 21 -8.29 7.87 -17.34
C LEU A 21 -7.52 6.64 -17.83
N GLY A 22 -7.23 6.56 -19.13
CA GLY A 22 -6.46 5.47 -19.75
C GLY A 22 -5.05 5.31 -19.19
N LYS A 23 -4.44 6.38 -18.61
CA LYS A 23 -3.11 6.28 -17.97
C LYS A 23 -3.08 5.36 -16.75
N ILE A 24 -4.24 5.02 -16.20
CA ILE A 24 -4.41 4.11 -15.05
C ILE A 24 -5.26 2.87 -15.39
N GLU A 25 -5.39 2.53 -16.67
CA GLU A 25 -6.16 1.36 -17.14
C GLU A 25 -5.68 0.05 -16.52
N GLY A 26 -4.35 -0.10 -16.31
CA GLY A 26 -3.76 -1.30 -15.68
C GLY A 26 -4.33 -1.63 -14.30
N ARG A 27 -4.94 -0.66 -13.61
CA ARG A 27 -5.62 -0.89 -12.31
C ARG A 27 -6.90 -1.71 -12.45
N GLY A 28 -7.65 -1.50 -13.52
CA GLY A 28 -8.95 -2.15 -13.71
C GLY A 28 -9.32 -2.30 -15.19
N PRO A 29 -8.70 -3.27 -15.87
CA PRO A 29 -8.89 -3.45 -17.30
C PRO A 29 -10.17 -4.21 -17.68
N ASP A 30 -10.92 -4.73 -16.70
CA ASP A 30 -12.09 -5.56 -17.00
C ASP A 30 -13.22 -4.74 -17.62
N MET A 31 -13.43 -3.50 -17.16
CA MET A 31 -14.43 -2.56 -17.71
C MET A 31 -13.98 -1.11 -17.49
N ILE A 32 -14.24 -0.25 -18.46
CA ILE A 32 -13.93 1.18 -18.41
C ILE A 32 -15.17 1.97 -18.77
N GLU A 33 -15.52 2.97 -17.98
CA GLU A 33 -16.66 3.85 -18.23
C GLU A 33 -16.33 5.30 -17.90
N THR A 34 -16.78 6.20 -18.78
CA THR A 34 -16.80 7.65 -18.54
C THR A 34 -18.22 8.16 -18.66
N SER A 35 -18.69 8.86 -17.64
CA SER A 35 -20.04 9.42 -17.56
C SER A 35 -20.02 10.90 -17.23
N ARG A 36 -20.88 11.68 -17.90
CA ARG A 36 -21.17 13.08 -17.58
C ARG A 36 -22.54 13.19 -16.95
N LEU A 37 -22.58 13.49 -15.67
CA LEU A 37 -23.80 13.53 -14.87
C LEU A 37 -23.82 14.83 -14.05
N PHE A 38 -24.92 15.58 -14.06
CA PHE A 38 -25.10 16.85 -13.34
C PHE A 38 -23.95 17.87 -13.57
N ASP A 39 -23.49 18.00 -14.83
CA ASP A 39 -22.35 18.85 -15.20
C ASP A 39 -21.00 18.49 -14.52
N LYS A 40 -20.87 17.28 -14.03
CA LYS A 40 -19.63 16.68 -13.50
C LYS A 40 -19.18 15.52 -14.40
N THR A 41 -17.90 15.19 -14.34
CA THR A 41 -17.34 14.07 -15.12
C THR A 41 -16.79 13.00 -14.19
N PHE A 42 -17.16 11.75 -14.41
CA PHE A 42 -16.73 10.56 -13.66
C PHE A 42 -16.18 9.54 -14.63
N GLY A 43 -14.98 9.05 -14.33
CA GLY A 43 -14.36 7.95 -15.05
C GLY A 43 -13.96 6.85 -14.07
N PHE A 44 -14.17 5.60 -14.47
CA PHE A 44 -13.89 4.43 -13.64
C PHE A 44 -13.30 3.28 -14.47
N ASN A 45 -12.16 2.76 -14.00
CA ASN A 45 -11.54 1.54 -14.49
C ASN A 45 -11.79 0.44 -13.46
N ARG A 46 -12.54 -0.59 -13.84
CA ARG A 46 -12.96 -1.65 -12.92
C ARG A 46 -12.08 -2.88 -13.02
N LEU A 47 -11.63 -3.38 -11.88
CA LEU A 47 -11.23 -4.76 -11.65
C LEU A 47 -12.39 -5.45 -10.89
N ALA A 48 -13.04 -6.42 -11.50
CA ALA A 48 -14.19 -7.10 -10.93
C ALA A 48 -13.75 -8.09 -9.83
N ILE A 49 -14.04 -7.76 -8.57
CA ILE A 49 -13.67 -8.53 -7.37
C ILE A 49 -14.91 -8.85 -6.56
N MET A 50 -15.69 -7.82 -6.15
CA MET A 50 -17.02 -7.99 -5.57
C MET A 50 -18.05 -7.69 -6.65
N ASP A 51 -19.08 -8.57 -6.76
CA ASP A 51 -20.04 -8.58 -7.86
C ASP A 51 -19.38 -8.73 -9.25
N LEU A 52 -19.13 -9.93 -9.68
CA LEU A 52 -18.46 -10.19 -10.98
C LEU A 52 -19.33 -9.83 -12.21
N SER A 53 -20.60 -9.42 -12.01
CA SER A 53 -21.49 -9.00 -13.07
C SER A 53 -21.26 -7.54 -13.49
N GLU A 54 -21.90 -7.12 -14.59
CA GLU A 54 -21.89 -5.73 -15.06
C GLU A 54 -22.56 -4.76 -14.05
N ASN A 55 -23.43 -5.25 -13.17
CA ASN A 55 -24.10 -4.41 -12.16
C ASN A 55 -23.12 -3.79 -11.13
N GLY A 56 -21.95 -4.40 -10.94
CA GLY A 56 -20.90 -3.85 -10.10
C GLY A 56 -20.09 -2.73 -10.76
N MET A 57 -20.43 -2.30 -12.00
CA MET A 57 -19.75 -1.16 -12.64
C MET A 57 -20.13 0.16 -11.97
N GLN A 58 -19.16 1.05 -11.89
CA GLN A 58 -19.30 2.38 -11.30
C GLN A 58 -19.16 3.47 -12.37
N PRO A 59 -19.78 4.67 -12.19
CA PRO A 59 -20.30 5.20 -10.91
C PRO A 59 -21.63 4.56 -10.48
N PHE A 60 -21.77 4.29 -9.18
CA PHE A 60 -23.09 4.04 -8.60
C PHE A 60 -23.84 5.37 -8.46
N SER A 61 -25.15 5.35 -8.71
CA SER A 61 -25.97 6.57 -8.62
C SER A 61 -27.42 6.28 -8.23
N ASP A 62 -27.97 7.24 -7.50
CA ASP A 62 -29.42 7.46 -7.37
C ASP A 62 -29.82 8.81 -7.99
N ASP A 63 -31.03 9.29 -7.71
CA ASP A 63 -31.53 10.56 -8.28
C ASP A 63 -30.78 11.81 -7.77
N HIS A 64 -29.98 11.70 -6.70
CA HIS A 64 -29.36 12.83 -6.01
C HIS A 64 -27.86 12.65 -5.76
N THR A 65 -27.37 11.42 -5.76
CA THR A 65 -26.00 11.11 -5.32
C THR A 65 -25.29 10.25 -6.34
N ILE A 66 -24.02 10.55 -6.59
CA ILE A 66 -23.13 9.75 -7.44
C ILE A 66 -21.88 9.39 -6.61
N VAL A 67 -21.41 8.14 -6.71
CA VAL A 67 -20.18 7.71 -6.05
C VAL A 67 -19.32 6.84 -6.95
N VAL A 68 -18.01 7.05 -6.88
CA VAL A 68 -16.97 6.13 -7.35
C VAL A 68 -16.06 5.79 -6.18
N CYS A 69 -15.71 4.51 -6.03
CA CYS A 69 -14.87 4.01 -4.96
C CYS A 69 -13.84 3.02 -5.50
N ASN A 70 -12.58 3.29 -5.26
CA ASN A 70 -11.50 2.32 -5.39
C ASN A 70 -11.21 1.75 -4.01
N GLY A 71 -11.64 0.51 -3.74
CA GLY A 71 -11.41 -0.11 -2.43
C GLY A 71 -12.38 -1.22 -2.10
N GLU A 72 -12.28 -1.68 -0.87
CA GLU A 72 -13.10 -2.71 -0.25
C GLU A 72 -13.61 -2.24 1.11
N ILE A 73 -14.90 -2.35 1.34
CA ILE A 73 -15.58 -2.03 2.61
C ILE A 73 -15.87 -3.34 3.33
N TYR A 74 -14.99 -3.78 4.21
CA TYR A 74 -15.05 -5.11 4.82
C TYR A 74 -16.27 -5.32 5.73
N ASN A 75 -16.79 -4.27 6.35
CA ASN A 75 -17.97 -4.35 7.20
C ASN A 75 -19.30 -4.07 6.46
N TYR A 76 -19.27 -4.03 5.10
CA TYR A 76 -20.48 -3.77 4.30
C TYR A 76 -21.66 -4.69 4.60
N PRO A 77 -21.48 -5.99 4.95
CA PRO A 77 -22.63 -6.85 5.24
C PRO A 77 -23.45 -6.41 6.46
N GLU A 78 -22.76 -5.84 7.47
CA GLU A 78 -23.41 -5.29 8.67
C GLU A 78 -24.06 -3.94 8.37
N LEU A 79 -23.34 -3.07 7.65
CA LEU A 79 -23.85 -1.77 7.23
C LEU A 79 -25.08 -1.91 6.34
N LYS A 80 -25.06 -2.84 5.40
CA LYS A 80 -26.18 -3.13 4.49
C LYS A 80 -27.44 -3.55 5.26
N LYS A 81 -27.33 -4.38 6.28
CA LYS A 81 -28.47 -4.79 7.13
C LYS A 81 -29.20 -3.61 7.77
N ASN A 82 -28.47 -2.54 8.10
CA ASN A 82 -29.03 -1.37 8.78
C ASN A 82 -29.76 -0.39 7.85
N ILE A 83 -29.67 -0.60 6.53
CA ILE A 83 -30.21 0.31 5.51
C ILE A 83 -31.04 -0.39 4.43
N MET A 84 -31.09 -1.73 4.41
CA MET A 84 -31.78 -2.51 3.36
C MET A 84 -33.27 -2.26 3.24
N ASP A 85 -33.93 -1.79 4.30
CA ASP A 85 -35.35 -1.44 4.28
C ASP A 85 -35.61 -0.04 3.66
N GLU A 86 -34.56 0.77 3.53
CA GLU A 86 -34.64 2.17 3.08
C GLU A 86 -34.05 2.36 1.66
N TYR A 87 -33.29 1.38 1.15
CA TYR A 87 -32.58 1.47 -0.12
C TYR A 87 -32.60 0.15 -0.90
N THR A 88 -32.89 0.25 -2.19
CA THR A 88 -32.87 -0.92 -3.09
C THR A 88 -31.52 -0.99 -3.79
N PHE A 89 -30.70 -1.96 -3.40
CA PHE A 89 -29.39 -2.21 -4.01
C PHE A 89 -29.55 -2.75 -5.44
N LYS A 90 -28.77 -2.20 -6.36
CA LYS A 90 -28.70 -2.60 -7.77
C LYS A 90 -27.62 -3.63 -8.03
N SER A 91 -26.65 -3.74 -7.12
CA SER A 91 -25.49 -4.63 -7.21
C SER A 91 -25.25 -5.43 -5.92
N SER A 92 -24.34 -6.38 -6.00
CA SER A 92 -23.77 -7.06 -4.82
C SER A 92 -22.45 -6.43 -4.36
N SER A 93 -22.00 -5.33 -5.00
CA SER A 93 -20.80 -4.62 -4.60
C SER A 93 -20.91 -4.07 -3.18
N ASP A 94 -19.82 -4.18 -2.45
CA ASP A 94 -19.63 -3.60 -1.12
C ASP A 94 -19.69 -2.06 -1.15
N CYS A 95 -19.17 -1.44 -2.22
CA CYS A 95 -19.07 0.01 -2.36
C CYS A 95 -20.43 0.72 -2.58
N GLU A 96 -21.46 0.02 -3.02
CA GLU A 96 -22.79 0.64 -3.22
C GLU A 96 -23.42 1.12 -1.90
N VAL A 97 -23.01 0.57 -0.74
CA VAL A 97 -23.50 1.01 0.58
C VAL A 97 -23.17 2.49 0.87
N LEU A 98 -22.19 3.07 0.18
CA LEU A 98 -21.77 4.46 0.40
C LEU A 98 -22.89 5.46 0.13
N ILE A 99 -23.74 5.23 -0.89
CA ILE A 99 -24.85 6.14 -1.22
C ILE A 99 -25.87 6.21 -0.07
N PRO A 100 -26.55 5.11 0.32
CA PRO A 100 -27.57 5.18 1.36
C PRO A 100 -27.00 5.56 2.73
N LEU A 101 -25.76 5.22 3.04
CA LEU A 101 -25.12 5.64 4.29
C LEU A 101 -24.85 7.13 4.32
N TYR A 102 -24.36 7.70 3.21
CA TYR A 102 -24.18 9.14 3.09
C TYR A 102 -25.51 9.89 3.24
N ARG A 103 -26.54 9.45 2.54
CA ARG A 103 -27.88 10.04 2.60
C ARG A 103 -28.47 10.03 4.00
N LYS A 104 -28.24 8.95 4.74
CA LYS A 104 -28.79 8.77 6.09
C LYS A 104 -28.00 9.51 7.17
N TYR A 105 -26.68 9.51 7.08
CA TYR A 105 -25.81 9.93 8.19
C TYR A 105 -24.89 11.13 7.87
N GLY A 106 -24.77 11.50 6.59
CA GLY A 106 -23.79 12.49 6.13
C GLY A 106 -22.35 11.98 6.11
N LEU A 107 -21.45 12.76 5.50
CA LEU A 107 -20.08 12.32 5.20
C LEU A 107 -19.24 12.07 6.46
N ASP A 108 -19.27 12.98 7.46
CA ASP A 108 -18.47 12.83 8.70
C ASP A 108 -18.79 11.54 9.46
N THR A 109 -20.07 11.18 9.53
CA THR A 109 -20.51 9.96 10.21
C THR A 109 -20.21 8.73 9.36
N LEU A 110 -20.46 8.80 8.05
CA LEU A 110 -20.15 7.71 7.11
C LEU A 110 -18.71 7.24 7.25
N VAL A 111 -17.72 8.14 7.11
CA VAL A 111 -16.30 7.75 7.13
C VAL A 111 -15.84 7.14 8.44
N ARG A 112 -16.53 7.41 9.56
CA ARG A 112 -16.25 6.82 10.88
C ARG A 112 -16.84 5.43 11.07
N TYR A 113 -17.84 5.06 10.27
CA TYR A 113 -18.45 3.73 10.30
C TYR A 113 -17.75 2.72 9.37
N LEU A 114 -16.98 3.21 8.39
CA LEU A 114 -16.33 2.32 7.43
C LEU A 114 -15.13 1.59 8.05
N ASP A 115 -15.13 0.27 7.93
CA ASP A 115 -13.97 -0.58 8.12
C ASP A 115 -13.55 -1.13 6.74
N GLY A 116 -12.46 -0.59 6.20
CA GLY A 116 -12.08 -0.90 4.83
C GLY A 116 -10.77 -0.25 4.40
N GLU A 117 -10.35 -0.59 3.20
CA GLU A 117 -9.24 0.00 2.46
C GLU A 117 -9.87 0.73 1.27
N TYR A 118 -9.98 2.07 1.32
CA TYR A 118 -10.79 2.80 0.34
C TYR A 118 -10.27 4.19 0.00
N ALA A 119 -10.58 4.60 -1.21
CA ALA A 119 -10.58 5.98 -1.66
C ALA A 119 -11.82 6.21 -2.53
N PHE A 120 -12.67 7.15 -2.17
CA PHE A 120 -13.89 7.42 -2.92
C PHE A 120 -14.10 8.91 -3.18
N CYS A 121 -14.81 9.19 -4.26
CA CYS A 121 -15.36 10.51 -4.57
C CYS A 121 -16.88 10.40 -4.68
N LEU A 122 -17.58 11.36 -4.07
CA LEU A 122 -19.03 11.45 -4.01
C LEU A 122 -19.48 12.84 -4.45
N TYR A 123 -20.51 12.89 -5.27
CA TYR A 123 -21.21 14.12 -5.62
C TYR A 123 -22.63 14.09 -5.08
N ASP A 124 -23.05 15.19 -4.47
CA ASP A 124 -24.40 15.43 -3.98
C ASP A 124 -25.05 16.55 -4.78
N ALA A 125 -26.08 16.21 -5.57
CA ALA A 125 -26.80 17.15 -6.43
C ALA A 125 -27.69 18.12 -5.64
N ASP A 126 -28.15 17.77 -4.43
CA ASP A 126 -28.97 18.65 -3.60
C ASP A 126 -28.17 19.84 -3.07
N THR A 127 -26.87 19.63 -2.83
CA THR A 127 -25.95 20.67 -2.29
C THR A 127 -24.94 21.19 -3.32
N ASP A 128 -24.89 20.59 -4.52
CA ASP A 128 -23.90 20.84 -5.57
C ASP A 128 -22.45 20.69 -5.08
N LYS A 129 -22.17 19.67 -4.25
CA LYS A 129 -20.85 19.45 -3.65
C LYS A 129 -20.17 18.19 -4.17
N MET A 130 -18.93 18.35 -4.66
CA MET A 130 -17.99 17.25 -4.84
C MET A 130 -17.28 17.01 -3.51
N MET A 131 -17.34 15.79 -3.02
CA MET A 131 -16.74 15.34 -1.76
C MET A 131 -15.87 14.13 -2.02
N ALA A 132 -14.89 13.89 -1.14
CA ALA A 132 -14.01 12.74 -1.27
C ALA A 132 -13.51 12.27 0.10
N ALA A 133 -13.16 11.01 0.25
CA ALA A 133 -12.52 10.50 1.46
C ALA A 133 -11.52 9.38 1.15
N ARG A 134 -10.51 9.26 2.01
CA ARG A 134 -9.47 8.25 1.92
C ARG A 134 -9.31 7.54 3.26
N ASP A 135 -9.08 6.22 3.21
CA ASP A 135 -8.88 5.38 4.40
C ASP A 135 -7.80 5.93 5.34
N PRO A 136 -7.88 5.60 6.66
CA PRO A 136 -7.03 6.20 7.69
C PRO A 136 -5.52 5.94 7.53
N ILE A 137 -5.11 4.90 6.81
CA ILE A 137 -3.70 4.54 6.56
C ILE A 137 -3.24 5.03 5.19
N GLY A 138 -4.19 5.22 4.27
CA GLY A 138 -3.92 5.57 2.88
C GLY A 138 -3.49 4.36 2.05
N ILE A 139 -4.05 3.17 2.37
CA ILE A 139 -3.82 1.94 1.60
C ILE A 139 -4.22 2.16 0.15
N ARG A 140 -5.43 2.71 -0.07
CA ARG A 140 -5.84 3.08 -1.42
C ARG A 140 -5.31 4.46 -1.77
N PRO A 141 -4.66 4.59 -2.94
CA PRO A 141 -4.13 5.88 -3.36
C PRO A 141 -5.24 6.84 -3.77
N MET A 142 -5.01 8.11 -3.49
CA MET A 142 -5.81 9.20 -4.03
C MET A 142 -4.98 10.47 -4.10
N PHE A 143 -5.17 11.21 -5.18
CA PHE A 143 -4.64 12.54 -5.42
C PHE A 143 -5.78 13.49 -5.73
N TYR A 144 -5.55 14.78 -5.50
CA TYR A 144 -6.45 15.84 -5.91
C TYR A 144 -5.67 16.91 -6.67
N GLY A 145 -6.39 17.66 -7.46
CA GLY A 145 -5.79 18.76 -8.20
C GLY A 145 -6.83 19.80 -8.61
N TYR A 146 -6.34 20.90 -9.15
CA TYR A 146 -7.17 21.96 -9.66
C TYR A 146 -6.87 22.19 -11.14
N THR A 147 -7.95 22.30 -11.94
CA THR A 147 -7.86 22.64 -13.36
C THR A 147 -7.38 24.09 -13.54
N GLU A 148 -7.21 24.53 -14.78
CA GLU A 148 -6.88 25.92 -15.08
C GLU A 148 -7.92 26.93 -14.58
N LYS A 149 -9.19 26.55 -14.51
CA LYS A 149 -10.29 27.37 -14.02
C LYS A 149 -10.53 27.25 -12.52
N GLY A 150 -9.73 26.44 -11.82
CA GLY A 150 -9.85 26.25 -10.38
C GLY A 150 -10.88 25.19 -9.97
N THR A 151 -11.38 24.38 -10.90
CA THR A 151 -12.27 23.25 -10.58
C THR A 151 -11.47 22.12 -9.94
N ILE A 152 -12.00 21.54 -8.86
CA ILE A 152 -11.38 20.40 -8.19
C ILE A 152 -11.56 19.12 -9.01
N ALA A 153 -10.51 18.29 -9.00
CA ALA A 153 -10.52 16.95 -9.57
C ALA A 153 -9.86 15.96 -8.60
N PHE A 154 -10.29 14.71 -8.62
CA PHE A 154 -9.73 13.63 -7.83
C PHE A 154 -9.36 12.47 -8.75
N GLY A 155 -8.25 11.78 -8.46
CA GLY A 155 -7.81 10.61 -9.21
C GLY A 155 -7.06 9.62 -8.34
N SER A 156 -7.14 8.36 -8.68
CA SER A 156 -6.43 7.30 -7.96
C SER A 156 -4.91 7.47 -8.04
N GLU A 157 -4.39 7.97 -9.15
CA GLU A 157 -2.97 8.20 -9.36
C GLU A 157 -2.71 9.59 -9.97
N ALA A 158 -1.56 10.19 -9.64
CA ALA A 158 -1.25 11.55 -10.06
C ALA A 158 -1.13 11.70 -11.59
N LYS A 159 -0.64 10.66 -12.28
CA LYS A 159 -0.51 10.68 -13.76
C LYS A 159 -1.84 10.82 -14.49
N ALA A 160 -2.95 10.36 -13.88
CA ALA A 160 -4.29 10.58 -14.44
C ALA A 160 -4.74 12.04 -14.32
N LEU A 161 -4.28 12.78 -13.31
CA LEU A 161 -4.61 14.18 -13.13
C LEU A 161 -3.73 15.12 -13.97
N MET A 162 -2.56 14.69 -14.44
CA MET A 162 -1.61 15.55 -15.16
C MET A 162 -2.17 16.22 -16.43
N PRO A 163 -3.00 15.54 -17.25
CA PRO A 163 -3.58 16.19 -18.44
C PRO A 163 -4.64 17.23 -18.12
N VAL A 164 -5.27 17.15 -16.93
CA VAL A 164 -6.45 17.95 -16.58
C VAL A 164 -6.19 18.98 -15.47
N CYS A 165 -5.09 18.83 -14.68
CA CYS A 165 -4.78 19.69 -13.54
C CYS A 165 -3.39 20.31 -13.63
N LYS A 166 -3.27 21.56 -13.17
CA LYS A 166 -1.97 22.26 -13.01
C LYS A 166 -1.25 21.84 -11.73
N GLU A 167 -1.96 21.92 -10.62
CA GLU A 167 -1.48 21.58 -9.30
C GLU A 167 -2.07 20.24 -8.89
N ILE A 168 -1.20 19.32 -8.48
CA ILE A 168 -1.60 17.97 -8.07
C ILE A 168 -0.91 17.67 -6.75
N MET A 169 -1.69 17.24 -5.77
CA MET A 169 -1.23 16.93 -4.42
C MET A 169 -1.77 15.56 -3.97
N PRO A 170 -1.01 14.81 -3.17
CA PRO A 170 -1.53 13.63 -2.51
C PRO A 170 -2.71 13.98 -1.59
N PHE A 171 -3.79 13.20 -1.66
CA PHE A 171 -4.89 13.33 -0.71
C PHE A 171 -4.46 12.73 0.64
N PRO A 172 -4.55 13.47 1.76
CA PRO A 172 -4.05 12.99 3.03
C PRO A 172 -4.85 11.79 3.56
N PRO A 173 -4.18 10.73 4.10
CA PRO A 173 -4.86 9.62 4.75
C PRO A 173 -5.72 10.05 5.93
N GLY A 174 -6.81 9.35 6.19
CA GLY A 174 -7.71 9.63 7.30
C GLY A 174 -8.42 10.97 7.24
N HIS A 175 -8.53 11.53 6.03
CA HIS A 175 -9.23 12.79 5.79
C HIS A 175 -10.40 12.60 4.82
N TYR A 176 -11.36 13.52 4.93
CA TYR A 176 -12.33 13.75 3.89
C TYR A 176 -12.29 15.24 3.44
N TYR A 177 -12.71 15.47 2.22
CA TYR A 177 -12.99 16.80 1.66
C TYR A 177 -14.51 16.98 1.62
N ASP A 178 -15.03 18.04 2.25
CA ASP A 178 -16.48 18.29 2.43
C ASP A 178 -17.10 19.18 1.33
N GLY A 179 -16.33 19.42 0.26
CA GLY A 179 -16.68 20.36 -0.80
C GLY A 179 -16.03 21.74 -0.63
N GLU A 180 -15.41 22.01 0.53
CA GLU A 180 -14.79 23.31 0.85
C GLU A 180 -13.40 23.14 1.48
N LYS A 181 -13.23 22.16 2.39
CA LYS A 181 -11.99 21.96 3.16
C LYS A 181 -11.72 20.50 3.44
N PHE A 182 -10.47 20.20 3.78
CA PHE A 182 -10.06 18.90 4.28
C PHE A 182 -10.29 18.82 5.80
N VAL A 183 -10.86 17.71 6.25
CA VAL A 183 -11.13 17.42 7.66
C VAL A 183 -10.51 16.07 8.02
N CYS A 184 -9.66 16.05 9.05
CA CYS A 184 -9.14 14.81 9.61
C CYS A 184 -10.23 14.12 10.43
N PHE A 185 -10.60 12.90 10.08
CA PHE A 185 -11.55 12.10 10.84
C PHE A 185 -10.87 10.99 11.65
N ASN A 186 -9.68 10.52 11.22
CA ASN A 186 -8.93 9.49 11.93
C ASN A 186 -7.42 9.59 11.60
N ASP A 187 -6.58 9.90 12.59
CA ASP A 187 -5.13 9.75 12.53
C ASP A 187 -4.73 8.52 13.37
N VAL A 188 -4.48 7.38 12.73
CA VAL A 188 -4.12 6.11 13.39
C VAL A 188 -2.85 6.20 14.24
N ALA A 189 -2.05 7.23 14.04
CA ALA A 189 -0.84 7.50 14.81
C ALA A 189 -1.07 8.47 15.99
N ASP A 190 -2.25 9.07 16.15
CA ASP A 190 -2.60 9.93 17.30
C ASP A 190 -2.99 9.10 18.54
N VAL A 191 -1.99 8.47 19.15
CA VAL A 191 -2.18 7.59 20.31
C VAL A 191 -2.30 8.42 21.59
N LYS A 192 -3.47 8.42 22.20
CA LYS A 192 -3.76 9.17 23.45
C LYS A 192 -3.57 8.36 24.72
N LEU A 193 -3.82 7.06 24.66
CA LEU A 193 -3.76 6.16 25.82
C LEU A 193 -3.04 4.86 25.46
N MET A 194 -2.05 4.49 26.27
CA MET A 194 -1.36 3.20 26.16
C MET A 194 -2.11 2.11 26.95
N HIS A 195 -2.04 0.86 26.45
CA HIS A 195 -2.50 -0.29 27.21
C HIS A 195 -1.55 -0.61 28.36
N ASN A 196 -2.12 -1.09 29.46
CA ASN A 196 -1.34 -1.65 30.57
C ASN A 196 -1.37 -3.20 30.57
N ASP A 197 -1.68 -3.81 29.44
CA ASP A 197 -1.76 -5.25 29.28
C ASP A 197 -0.40 -5.91 29.53
N ASP A 198 -0.39 -7.09 30.16
CA ASP A 198 0.81 -7.91 30.26
C ASP A 198 1.16 -8.56 28.90
N VAL A 199 2.33 -9.20 28.83
CA VAL A 199 2.85 -9.78 27.58
C VAL A 199 1.93 -10.89 27.04
N GLU A 200 1.35 -11.70 27.91
CA GLU A 200 0.46 -12.80 27.51
C GLU A 200 -0.88 -12.27 26.95
N THR A 201 -1.43 -11.27 27.60
CA THR A 201 -2.65 -10.57 27.11
C THR A 201 -2.40 -9.90 25.77
N ILE A 202 -1.23 -9.25 25.61
CA ILE A 202 -0.82 -8.66 24.33
C ILE A 202 -0.71 -9.73 23.26
N ALA A 203 -0.02 -10.85 23.54
CA ALA A 203 0.16 -11.94 22.58
C ALA A 203 -1.18 -12.53 22.13
N LEU A 204 -2.11 -12.75 23.07
CA LEU A 204 -3.47 -13.21 22.75
C LEU A 204 -4.22 -12.23 21.83
N ASN A 205 -4.23 -10.94 22.18
CA ASN A 205 -4.94 -9.93 21.41
C ASN A 205 -4.33 -9.74 20.01
N LEU A 206 -3.01 -9.70 19.88
CA LEU A 206 -2.33 -9.64 18.57
C LEU A 206 -2.72 -10.82 17.69
N ARG A 207 -2.72 -12.03 18.23
CA ARG A 207 -3.09 -13.24 17.50
C ARG A 207 -4.55 -13.19 17.03
N VAL A 208 -5.49 -12.92 17.95
CA VAL A 208 -6.92 -12.88 17.63
C VAL A 208 -7.22 -11.82 16.58
N LYS A 209 -6.70 -10.61 16.77
CA LYS A 209 -6.94 -9.50 15.84
C LYS A 209 -6.31 -9.75 14.45
N LEU A 210 -5.11 -10.34 14.38
CA LEU A 210 -4.50 -10.67 13.08
C LEU A 210 -5.27 -11.77 12.35
N ILE A 211 -5.80 -12.77 13.06
CA ILE A 211 -6.65 -13.82 12.47
C ILE A 211 -7.91 -13.18 11.88
N GLU A 212 -8.61 -12.32 12.63
CA GLU A 212 -9.80 -11.63 12.12
C GLU A 212 -9.47 -10.67 10.97
N ALA A 213 -8.31 -10.00 11.00
CA ALA A 213 -7.84 -9.14 9.92
C ALA A 213 -7.63 -9.91 8.60
N VAL A 214 -7.01 -11.09 8.65
CA VAL A 214 -6.88 -11.98 7.48
C VAL A 214 -8.26 -12.44 7.01
N LYS A 215 -9.11 -12.88 7.93
CA LYS A 215 -10.45 -13.37 7.60
C LYS A 215 -11.33 -12.32 6.89
N LYS A 216 -11.31 -11.07 7.37
CA LYS A 216 -12.01 -9.96 6.70
C LYS A 216 -11.54 -9.83 5.24
N ARG A 217 -10.24 -9.95 4.99
CA ARG A 217 -9.61 -9.75 3.67
C ARG A 217 -9.74 -10.93 2.72
N LEU A 218 -10.36 -12.03 3.17
CA LEU A 218 -10.74 -13.17 2.31
C LEU A 218 -12.12 -13.02 1.69
N GLN A 219 -12.88 -11.97 2.03
CA GLN A 219 -14.16 -11.67 1.39
C GLN A 219 -13.92 -11.25 -0.06
N SER A 220 -14.19 -12.16 -1.00
CA SER A 220 -13.98 -11.92 -2.43
C SER A 220 -14.78 -12.92 -3.25
N ASP A 221 -15.42 -12.44 -4.34
CA ASP A 221 -16.04 -13.30 -5.36
C ASP A 221 -15.00 -13.76 -6.39
N ALA A 222 -13.84 -13.08 -6.45
CA ALA A 222 -12.71 -13.41 -7.33
C ALA A 222 -11.66 -14.26 -6.61
N PRO A 223 -10.82 -15.02 -7.35
CA PRO A 223 -9.77 -15.85 -6.78
C PRO A 223 -8.70 -15.06 -6.02
N VAL A 224 -8.25 -15.62 -4.87
CA VAL A 224 -7.31 -15.02 -3.92
C VAL A 224 -5.99 -15.79 -3.90
N GLY A 225 -4.86 -15.08 -3.93
CA GLY A 225 -3.51 -15.60 -3.78
C GLY A 225 -2.72 -14.83 -2.70
N TYR A 226 -1.48 -15.25 -2.45
CA TYR A 226 -0.65 -14.71 -1.37
C TYR A 226 0.80 -14.51 -1.80
N LEU A 227 1.42 -13.41 -1.39
CA LEU A 227 2.86 -13.26 -1.49
C LEU A 227 3.54 -13.90 -0.27
N LEU A 228 4.51 -14.77 -0.52
CA LEU A 228 5.22 -15.53 0.52
C LEU A 228 6.73 -15.36 0.36
N SER A 229 7.34 -14.49 1.16
CA SER A 229 8.79 -14.27 1.16
C SER A 229 9.56 -15.17 2.14
N GLY A 230 8.88 -16.02 2.91
CA GLY A 230 9.50 -16.78 3.99
C GLY A 230 9.93 -15.91 5.20
N GLY A 231 9.63 -14.62 5.19
CA GLY A 231 9.72 -13.73 6.35
C GLY A 231 8.55 -13.93 7.30
N LEU A 232 8.69 -13.50 8.56
CA LEU A 232 7.67 -13.66 9.60
C LEU A 232 6.28 -13.18 9.15
N ASP A 233 6.21 -11.98 8.60
CA ASP A 233 4.96 -11.26 8.36
C ASP A 233 4.13 -11.95 7.27
N SER A 234 4.72 -12.17 6.09
CA SER A 234 4.08 -12.88 4.98
C SER A 234 3.74 -14.32 5.33
N SER A 235 4.62 -15.01 6.07
CA SER A 235 4.40 -16.39 6.50
C SER A 235 3.23 -16.52 7.47
N LEU A 236 3.04 -15.57 8.40
CA LEU A 236 1.87 -15.53 9.30
C LEU A 236 0.57 -15.31 8.52
N VAL A 237 0.56 -14.39 7.56
CA VAL A 237 -0.62 -14.15 6.71
C VAL A 237 -0.98 -15.41 5.92
N CYS A 238 0.00 -16.07 5.28
CA CYS A 238 -0.22 -17.32 4.55
C CYS A 238 -0.71 -18.45 5.47
N THR A 239 -0.10 -18.59 6.66
CA THR A 239 -0.50 -19.63 7.62
C THR A 239 -1.94 -19.45 8.09
N ILE A 240 -2.31 -18.22 8.44
CA ILE A 240 -3.68 -17.92 8.87
C ILE A 240 -4.65 -18.18 7.70
N GLY A 241 -4.31 -17.71 6.50
CA GLY A 241 -5.11 -17.97 5.29
C GLY A 241 -5.31 -19.46 5.05
N GLN A 242 -4.25 -20.27 5.09
CA GLN A 242 -4.34 -21.72 4.89
C GLN A 242 -5.18 -22.41 5.96
N ARG A 243 -5.17 -21.93 7.21
CA ARG A 243 -5.99 -22.52 8.29
C ARG A 243 -7.46 -22.17 8.21
N ILE A 244 -7.81 -21.12 7.51
CA ILE A 244 -9.21 -20.70 7.27
C ILE A 244 -9.78 -21.36 6.02
N THR A 245 -8.91 -21.68 5.05
CA THR A 245 -9.30 -22.23 3.74
C THR A 245 -9.14 -23.76 3.72
N ASP A 246 -10.15 -24.46 3.22
CA ASP A 246 -10.16 -25.95 3.16
C ASP A 246 -9.27 -26.53 2.04
N THR A 247 -8.91 -25.71 1.05
CA THR A 247 -8.05 -26.10 -0.08
C THR A 247 -6.67 -25.48 0.02
N PRO A 248 -5.63 -26.07 -0.61
CA PRO A 248 -4.33 -25.42 -0.69
C PRO A 248 -4.42 -24.02 -1.27
N ILE A 249 -3.91 -23.02 -0.55
CA ILE A 249 -3.84 -21.65 -1.05
C ILE A 249 -2.72 -21.50 -2.08
N LYS A 250 -2.88 -20.60 -3.04
CA LYS A 250 -1.82 -20.28 -4.03
C LYS A 250 -0.86 -19.25 -3.42
N THR A 251 0.42 -19.60 -3.35
CA THR A 251 1.48 -18.73 -2.80
C THR A 251 2.58 -18.48 -3.83
N PHE A 252 3.15 -17.28 -3.81
CA PHE A 252 4.14 -16.85 -4.78
C PHE A 252 5.34 -16.21 -4.11
N ALA A 253 6.53 -16.53 -4.59
CA ALA A 253 7.79 -15.93 -4.18
C ALA A 253 8.63 -15.56 -5.41
N ILE A 254 9.54 -14.58 -5.24
CA ILE A 254 10.48 -14.17 -6.27
C ILE A 254 11.87 -14.05 -5.67
N GLY A 255 12.90 -14.41 -6.45
CA GLY A 255 14.30 -14.23 -6.08
C GLY A 255 15.18 -14.06 -7.30
N MET A 256 16.40 -13.55 -7.06
CA MET A 256 17.43 -13.50 -8.08
C MET A 256 17.89 -14.92 -8.44
N GLU A 257 18.39 -15.09 -9.66
CA GLU A 257 19.07 -16.35 -10.06
C GLU A 257 20.33 -16.67 -9.23
N THR A 258 20.89 -15.62 -8.58
CA THR A 258 22.04 -15.74 -7.68
C THR A 258 21.64 -15.37 -6.26
N ASP A 259 21.94 -16.25 -5.29
CA ASP A 259 21.71 -16.06 -3.84
C ASP A 259 20.25 -15.68 -3.45
N PRO A 260 19.23 -16.43 -3.91
CA PRO A 260 17.83 -16.14 -3.60
C PRO A 260 17.48 -16.62 -2.17
N ILE A 261 17.87 -15.85 -1.17
CA ILE A 261 17.73 -16.22 0.26
C ILE A 261 16.27 -16.47 0.62
N ASP A 262 15.37 -15.59 0.19
CA ASP A 262 13.95 -15.68 0.51
C ASP A 262 13.28 -16.91 -0.11
N LEU A 263 13.68 -17.36 -1.30
CA LEU A 263 13.07 -18.54 -1.94
C LEU A 263 13.24 -19.81 -1.10
N LYS A 264 14.41 -19.98 -0.47
CA LYS A 264 14.65 -21.12 0.41
C LYS A 264 13.64 -21.19 1.56
N TYR A 265 13.42 -20.04 2.23
CA TYR A 265 12.53 -19.97 3.38
C TYR A 265 11.06 -19.96 2.96
N ALA A 266 10.72 -19.34 1.82
CA ALA A 266 9.39 -19.40 1.25
C ALA A 266 8.98 -20.84 0.93
N LYS A 267 9.89 -21.62 0.33
CA LYS A 267 9.68 -23.05 0.04
C LYS A 267 9.45 -23.85 1.31
N GLU A 268 10.26 -23.65 2.35
CA GLU A 268 10.11 -24.33 3.64
C GLU A 268 8.74 -24.07 4.27
N VAL A 269 8.27 -22.81 4.24
CA VAL A 269 6.92 -22.45 4.72
C VAL A 269 5.85 -23.09 3.85
N ALA A 270 6.00 -23.05 2.53
CA ALA A 270 5.05 -23.63 1.58
C ALA A 270 4.89 -25.15 1.78
N GLU A 271 6.00 -25.86 1.95
CA GLU A 271 6.01 -27.32 2.24
C GLU A 271 5.36 -27.62 3.60
N PHE A 272 5.65 -26.80 4.63
CA PHE A 272 5.04 -26.96 5.96
C PHE A 272 3.52 -26.76 5.93
N LEU A 273 3.04 -25.79 5.14
CA LEU A 273 1.61 -25.46 5.02
C LEU A 273 0.88 -26.33 4.00
N GLY A 274 1.59 -26.94 3.06
CA GLY A 274 1.00 -27.69 1.94
C GLY A 274 0.33 -26.79 0.90
N THR A 275 0.90 -25.61 0.62
CA THR A 275 0.35 -24.66 -0.35
C THR A 275 0.71 -25.02 -1.79
N ASP A 276 -0.07 -24.53 -2.76
CA ASP A 276 0.27 -24.51 -4.19
C ASP A 276 1.24 -23.34 -4.43
N HIS A 277 2.55 -23.65 -4.39
CA HIS A 277 3.62 -22.66 -4.35
C HIS A 277 4.34 -22.51 -5.69
N THR A 278 4.50 -21.26 -6.12
CA THR A 278 5.24 -20.91 -7.34
C THR A 278 6.43 -20.01 -7.01
N GLU A 279 7.62 -20.40 -7.45
CA GLU A 279 8.85 -19.61 -7.37
C GLU A 279 9.13 -18.94 -8.72
N VAL A 280 9.37 -17.63 -8.70
CA VAL A 280 9.75 -16.84 -9.88
C VAL A 280 11.21 -16.44 -9.76
N ILE A 281 11.98 -16.67 -10.83
CA ILE A 281 13.40 -16.27 -10.89
C ILE A 281 13.54 -15.03 -11.75
N MET A 282 14.22 -14.00 -11.26
CA MET A 282 14.56 -12.80 -12.02
C MET A 282 16.06 -12.70 -12.31
N THR A 283 16.39 -12.18 -13.46
CA THR A 283 17.75 -11.98 -13.95
C THR A 283 18.20 -10.51 -13.78
N LYS A 284 19.49 -10.22 -14.02
CA LYS A 284 20.00 -8.86 -14.09
C LYS A 284 19.27 -8.03 -15.17
N GLU A 285 19.00 -8.64 -16.30
CA GLU A 285 18.30 -8.02 -17.44
C GLU A 285 16.87 -7.65 -17.06
N ASP A 286 16.15 -8.49 -16.31
CA ASP A 286 14.80 -8.20 -15.82
C ASP A 286 14.81 -7.00 -14.86
N VAL A 287 15.77 -6.95 -13.93
CA VAL A 287 15.94 -5.86 -12.97
C VAL A 287 16.18 -4.53 -13.68
N LEU A 288 17.17 -4.47 -14.57
CA LEU A 288 17.53 -3.22 -15.26
C LEU A 288 16.48 -2.83 -16.31
N GLY A 289 15.90 -3.82 -17.00
CA GLY A 289 14.88 -3.60 -18.03
C GLY A 289 13.56 -3.06 -17.47
N SER A 290 13.20 -3.44 -16.24
CA SER A 290 11.96 -2.98 -15.58
C SER A 290 12.10 -1.62 -14.87
N LEU A 291 13.31 -1.14 -14.58
CA LEU A 291 13.56 0.03 -13.74
C LEU A 291 12.75 1.28 -14.15
N ARG A 292 12.78 1.63 -15.44
CA ARG A 292 12.07 2.83 -15.93
C ARG A 292 10.56 2.69 -15.80
N GLU A 293 10.02 1.51 -16.11
CA GLU A 293 8.59 1.22 -15.97
C GLU A 293 8.15 1.20 -14.51
N VAL A 294 8.96 0.65 -13.63
CA VAL A 294 8.70 0.67 -12.17
C VAL A 294 8.64 2.10 -11.65
N ILE A 295 9.60 2.97 -11.99
CA ILE A 295 9.57 4.39 -11.57
C ILE A 295 8.36 5.12 -12.14
N ARG A 296 8.00 4.86 -13.41
CA ARG A 296 6.80 5.41 -14.03
C ARG A 296 5.52 4.96 -13.33
N THR A 297 5.46 3.70 -12.93
CA THR A 297 4.31 3.12 -12.23
C THR A 297 4.15 3.67 -10.83
N LEU A 298 5.26 3.77 -10.10
CA LEU A 298 5.27 4.21 -8.69
C LEU A 298 5.01 5.71 -8.50
N GLU A 299 5.37 6.56 -9.47
CA GLU A 299 5.33 8.02 -9.31
C GLU A 299 6.21 8.51 -8.14
N THR A 300 7.35 7.84 -7.90
CA THR A 300 8.31 8.18 -6.84
C THR A 300 9.75 8.17 -7.34
N TRP A 301 10.63 8.85 -6.60
CA TRP A 301 12.07 8.88 -6.77
C TRP A 301 12.82 8.32 -5.55
N ASP A 302 12.09 7.77 -4.56
CA ASP A 302 12.68 7.23 -3.35
C ASP A 302 13.43 5.92 -3.59
N ILE A 303 14.67 5.85 -3.05
CA ILE A 303 15.58 4.71 -3.27
C ILE A 303 15.00 3.41 -2.74
N THR A 304 14.53 3.42 -1.49
CA THR A 304 14.03 2.23 -0.79
C THR A 304 12.81 1.68 -1.49
N THR A 305 11.87 2.56 -1.80
CA THR A 305 10.61 2.20 -2.48
C THR A 305 10.88 1.58 -3.84
N ILE A 306 11.78 2.18 -4.65
CA ILE A 306 12.11 1.67 -5.99
C ILE A 306 12.80 0.30 -5.91
N ARG A 307 13.83 0.15 -5.08
CA ARG A 307 14.53 -1.14 -4.90
C ARG A 307 13.57 -2.27 -4.53
N ALA A 308 12.71 -2.04 -3.53
CA ALA A 308 11.75 -3.03 -3.08
C ALA A 308 10.61 -3.29 -4.08
N SER A 309 10.38 -2.38 -5.02
CA SER A 309 9.31 -2.50 -6.01
C SER A 309 9.66 -3.38 -7.20
N ILE A 310 10.93 -3.48 -7.58
CA ILE A 310 11.33 -4.22 -8.79
C ILE A 310 10.88 -5.68 -8.71
N GLY A 311 11.27 -6.38 -7.65
CA GLY A 311 10.86 -7.77 -7.46
C GLY A 311 9.34 -7.92 -7.32
N MET A 312 8.67 -7.05 -6.58
CA MET A 312 7.22 -7.10 -6.42
C MET A 312 6.48 -6.86 -7.74
N TYR A 313 6.92 -5.89 -8.54
CA TYR A 313 6.34 -5.60 -9.86
C TYR A 313 6.46 -6.79 -10.80
N LEU A 314 7.67 -7.38 -10.91
CA LEU A 314 7.93 -8.55 -11.75
C LEU A 314 7.12 -9.77 -11.30
N LEU A 315 7.02 -9.99 -9.98
CA LEU A 315 6.19 -11.08 -9.43
C LEU A 315 4.71 -10.89 -9.76
N CYS A 316 4.17 -9.69 -9.55
CA CYS A 316 2.78 -9.39 -9.85
C CYS A 316 2.48 -9.49 -11.36
N LYS A 317 3.42 -9.08 -12.21
CA LYS A 317 3.33 -9.27 -13.66
C LYS A 317 3.24 -10.75 -14.02
N TYR A 318 4.10 -11.59 -13.44
CA TYR A 318 4.05 -13.04 -13.64
C TYR A 318 2.70 -13.64 -13.21
N ILE A 319 2.20 -13.25 -12.02
CA ILE A 319 0.91 -13.74 -11.50
C ILE A 319 -0.23 -13.39 -12.46
N HIS A 320 -0.27 -12.15 -12.94
CA HIS A 320 -1.28 -11.69 -13.89
C HIS A 320 -1.23 -12.47 -15.21
N GLU A 321 -0.03 -12.70 -15.76
CA GLU A 321 0.16 -13.38 -17.05
C GLU A 321 -0.11 -14.90 -16.99
N HIS A 322 -0.02 -15.54 -15.80
CA HIS A 322 -0.04 -17.00 -15.68
C HIS A 322 -1.15 -17.56 -14.82
N THR A 323 -1.97 -16.70 -14.21
CA THR A 323 -3.06 -17.14 -13.33
C THR A 323 -4.34 -16.35 -13.56
N ASP A 324 -5.43 -16.83 -12.97
CA ASP A 324 -6.74 -16.17 -12.91
C ASP A 324 -6.95 -15.34 -11.63
N LEU A 325 -5.91 -15.18 -10.81
CA LEU A 325 -5.99 -14.45 -9.54
C LEU A 325 -6.32 -12.97 -9.78
N LYS A 326 -7.11 -12.41 -8.87
CA LYS A 326 -7.43 -10.98 -8.85
C LYS A 326 -7.04 -10.31 -7.53
N VAL A 327 -6.97 -11.07 -6.44
CA VAL A 327 -6.67 -10.56 -5.10
C VAL A 327 -5.40 -11.19 -4.56
N ILE A 328 -4.54 -10.36 -3.95
CA ILE A 328 -3.26 -10.78 -3.36
C ILE A 328 -3.14 -10.26 -1.94
N LEU A 329 -2.97 -11.15 -0.96
CA LEU A 329 -2.66 -10.78 0.43
C LEU A 329 -1.16 -10.59 0.62
N THR A 330 -0.78 -9.55 1.39
CA THR A 330 0.61 -9.18 1.67
C THR A 330 0.88 -9.03 3.16
N GLY A 331 2.15 -9.01 3.55
CA GLY A 331 2.61 -8.80 4.93
C GLY A 331 3.05 -7.37 5.26
N GLU A 332 2.68 -6.37 4.45
CA GLU A 332 3.07 -4.97 4.64
C GLU A 332 2.52 -4.37 5.95
N VAL A 333 3.08 -3.23 6.40
CA VAL A 333 2.69 -2.46 7.60
C VAL A 333 3.21 -3.04 8.93
N SER A 334 3.58 -4.30 8.98
CA SER A 334 4.08 -4.93 10.22
C SER A 334 5.35 -4.28 10.76
N ASP A 335 6.25 -3.81 9.88
CA ASP A 335 7.52 -3.19 10.28
C ASP A 335 7.32 -1.84 10.98
N GLU A 336 6.35 -1.05 10.56
CA GLU A 336 6.03 0.25 11.15
C GLU A 336 5.37 0.13 12.51
N LEU A 337 4.63 -0.95 12.73
CA LEU A 337 3.94 -1.24 13.98
C LEU A 337 4.87 -1.81 15.07
N PHE A 338 5.78 -2.71 14.68
CA PHE A 338 6.61 -3.48 15.62
C PHE A 338 8.10 -3.11 15.59
N GLY A 339 8.51 -2.27 14.65
CA GLY A 339 9.90 -1.88 14.46
C GLY A 339 10.62 -2.67 13.36
N TYR A 340 11.65 -2.02 12.83
CA TYR A 340 12.55 -2.52 11.80
C TYR A 340 13.99 -2.59 12.34
N LYS A 341 14.97 -3.08 11.58
CA LYS A 341 16.37 -3.21 12.05
C LYS A 341 16.94 -1.94 12.68
N TYR A 342 16.74 -0.77 12.09
CA TYR A 342 17.28 0.47 12.63
C TYR A 342 16.57 0.92 13.92
N THR A 343 15.34 0.50 14.18
CA THR A 343 14.62 0.87 15.40
C THR A 343 15.17 0.20 16.65
N ASP A 344 16.04 -0.81 16.50
CA ASP A 344 16.81 -1.37 17.62
C ASP A 344 17.77 -0.35 18.25
N PHE A 345 18.11 0.72 17.50
CA PHE A 345 18.94 1.83 17.98
C PHE A 345 18.14 2.99 18.58
N ALA A 346 16.82 2.84 18.77
CA ALA A 346 16.01 3.85 19.40
C ALA A 346 16.53 4.15 20.83
N PRO A 347 16.82 5.42 21.15
CA PRO A 347 17.46 5.77 22.44
C PRO A 347 16.52 5.66 23.63
N SER A 348 15.20 5.65 23.39
CA SER A 348 14.18 5.47 24.44
C SER A 348 12.86 4.94 23.86
N PRO A 349 11.98 4.42 24.72
CA PRO A 349 10.64 4.00 24.30
C PRO A 349 9.82 5.13 23.66
N GLU A 350 9.97 6.35 24.15
CA GLU A 350 9.29 7.53 23.62
C GLU A 350 9.77 7.86 22.19
N GLU A 351 11.07 7.76 21.93
CA GLU A 351 11.64 7.97 20.59
C GLU A 351 11.26 6.83 19.64
N PHE A 352 11.21 5.58 20.12
CA PHE A 352 10.68 4.46 19.34
C PHE A 352 9.22 4.73 18.94
N GLN A 353 8.37 5.16 19.86
CA GLN A 353 6.95 5.45 19.59
C GLN A 353 6.79 6.60 18.59
N LYS A 354 7.56 7.68 18.74
CA LYS A 354 7.54 8.82 17.80
C LYS A 354 7.93 8.38 16.39
N GLU A 355 8.93 7.52 16.27
CA GLU A 355 9.35 6.99 14.96
C GLU A 355 8.26 6.11 14.36
N SER A 356 7.64 5.21 15.14
CA SER A 356 6.50 4.40 14.68
C SER A 356 5.33 5.27 14.22
N GLN A 357 4.98 6.31 14.99
CA GLN A 357 3.94 7.28 14.61
C GLN A 357 4.27 8.03 13.30
N LYS A 358 5.55 8.44 13.15
CA LYS A 358 6.03 9.08 11.91
C LYS A 358 5.87 8.14 10.72
N ARG A 359 6.34 6.87 10.85
CA ARG A 359 6.29 5.89 9.77
C ARG A 359 4.85 5.55 9.37
N MET A 360 3.94 5.40 10.32
CA MET A 360 2.52 5.18 10.04
C MET A 360 1.89 6.35 9.25
N ARG A 361 2.23 7.60 9.58
CA ARG A 361 1.73 8.77 8.83
C ARG A 361 2.34 8.92 7.44
N GLU A 362 3.51 8.35 7.20
CA GLU A 362 4.25 8.47 5.94
C GLU A 362 4.11 7.22 5.04
N LEU A 363 3.47 6.15 5.52
CA LEU A 363 3.32 4.87 4.80
C LEU A 363 2.82 5.01 3.37
N TYR A 364 1.85 5.88 3.15
CA TYR A 364 1.22 6.11 1.85
C TYR A 364 2.17 6.68 0.78
N MET A 365 3.38 7.12 1.18
CA MET A 365 4.44 7.61 0.27
C MET A 365 5.52 6.54 -0.01
N TYR A 366 5.55 5.44 0.76
CA TYR A 366 6.62 4.43 0.73
C TYR A 366 6.08 3.00 0.56
N ASP A 367 5.98 2.22 1.63
CA ASP A 367 5.70 0.78 1.52
C ASP A 367 4.29 0.46 1.02
N VAL A 368 3.30 1.21 1.46
CA VAL A 368 1.92 1.04 0.98
C VAL A 368 1.76 1.55 -0.45
N LEU A 369 2.43 2.67 -0.82
CA LEU A 369 2.48 3.12 -2.20
C LEU A 369 3.09 2.05 -3.10
N ARG A 370 4.22 1.47 -2.69
CA ARG A 370 4.88 0.37 -3.40
C ARG A 370 3.93 -0.80 -3.64
N ALA A 371 3.34 -1.30 -2.55
CA ALA A 371 2.44 -2.45 -2.63
C ALA A 371 1.25 -2.17 -3.57
N ASP A 372 0.54 -1.06 -3.38
CA ASP A 372 -0.59 -0.71 -4.24
C ASP A 372 -0.17 -0.60 -5.71
N ARG A 373 0.87 0.18 -6.02
CA ARG A 373 1.28 0.46 -7.40
C ARG A 373 1.77 -0.79 -8.15
N CYS A 374 2.63 -1.59 -7.51
CA CYS A 374 3.17 -2.80 -8.14
C CYS A 374 2.09 -3.83 -8.43
N ILE A 375 1.15 -3.99 -7.49
CA ILE A 375 0.07 -4.96 -7.60
C ILE A 375 -0.98 -4.47 -8.61
N SER A 376 -1.43 -3.22 -8.48
CA SER A 376 -2.52 -2.69 -9.30
C SER A 376 -2.16 -2.46 -10.76
N ALA A 377 -0.89 -2.10 -11.06
CA ALA A 377 -0.44 -1.96 -12.45
C ALA A 377 -0.51 -3.27 -13.26
N ASN A 378 -0.65 -4.40 -12.55
CA ASN A 378 -0.77 -5.73 -13.11
C ASN A 378 -2.18 -6.32 -12.93
N ALA A 379 -3.22 -5.49 -12.91
CA ALA A 379 -4.62 -5.91 -12.78
C ALA A 379 -4.87 -6.86 -11.59
N LEU A 380 -4.25 -6.57 -10.44
CA LEU A 380 -4.42 -7.28 -9.19
C LEU A 380 -4.82 -6.31 -8.07
N GLU A 381 -5.43 -6.82 -7.01
CA GLU A 381 -5.74 -6.07 -5.80
C GLU A 381 -4.89 -6.54 -4.63
N GLY A 382 -4.06 -5.64 -4.06
CA GLY A 382 -3.36 -5.90 -2.82
C GLY A 382 -4.27 -5.69 -1.61
N ARG A 383 -4.26 -6.62 -0.67
CA ARG A 383 -4.91 -6.51 0.65
C ARG A 383 -3.90 -6.67 1.76
N VAL A 384 -4.02 -5.85 2.79
CA VAL A 384 -2.99 -5.68 3.83
C VAL A 384 -3.55 -6.01 5.22
N PRO A 385 -3.49 -7.28 5.68
CA PRO A 385 -4.06 -7.67 6.98
C PRO A 385 -3.50 -6.90 8.18
N PHE A 386 -2.20 -6.59 8.20
CA PHE A 386 -1.59 -5.80 9.28
C PHE A 386 -2.08 -4.34 9.33
N ALA A 387 -2.74 -3.87 8.28
CA ALA A 387 -3.40 -2.56 8.22
C ALA A 387 -4.85 -2.57 8.71
N ASP A 388 -5.35 -3.68 9.27
CA ASP A 388 -6.66 -3.72 9.89
C ASP A 388 -6.74 -2.68 11.03
N LEU A 389 -7.78 -1.85 11.03
CA LEU A 389 -7.87 -0.72 11.97
C LEU A 389 -7.90 -1.15 13.43
N ASP A 390 -8.55 -2.27 13.74
CA ASP A 390 -8.58 -2.83 15.10
C ASP A 390 -7.21 -3.37 15.52
N PHE A 391 -6.48 -3.97 14.58
CA PHE A 391 -5.12 -4.44 14.82
C PHE A 391 -4.15 -3.28 15.00
N VAL A 392 -4.24 -2.26 14.15
CA VAL A 392 -3.39 -1.06 14.21
C VAL A 392 -3.65 -0.27 15.49
N ASP A 393 -4.91 0.03 15.84
CA ASP A 393 -5.25 0.75 17.08
C ASP A 393 -4.67 0.02 18.29
N TYR A 394 -4.92 -1.29 18.40
CA TYR A 394 -4.41 -2.07 19.52
C TYR A 394 -2.88 -2.05 19.58
N THR A 395 -2.21 -2.30 18.45
CA THR A 395 -0.75 -2.39 18.40
C THR A 395 -0.05 -1.05 18.67
N MET A 396 -0.60 0.05 18.14
CA MET A 396 -0.07 1.40 18.38
C MET A 396 -0.20 1.83 19.84
N ARG A 397 -1.15 1.27 20.58
CA ARG A 397 -1.39 1.56 22.01
C ARG A 397 -0.66 0.62 22.96
N ILE A 398 0.11 -0.34 22.49
CA ILE A 398 1.02 -1.15 23.33
C ILE A 398 2.12 -0.23 23.88
N ASP A 399 2.44 -0.36 25.18
CA ASP A 399 3.57 0.35 25.79
C ASP A 399 4.85 0.11 24.97
N PRO A 400 5.47 1.15 24.42
CA PRO A 400 6.63 1.01 23.54
C PRO A 400 7.83 0.32 24.20
N LYS A 401 7.94 0.34 25.55
CA LYS A 401 8.93 -0.45 26.30
C LYS A 401 8.83 -1.95 25.99
N LYS A 402 7.60 -2.45 25.73
CA LYS A 402 7.35 -3.85 25.41
C LYS A 402 7.57 -4.16 23.92
N LYS A 403 7.49 -3.14 23.04
CA LYS A 403 7.73 -3.29 21.59
C LYS A 403 9.21 -3.21 21.23
N MET A 404 10.01 -2.44 21.97
CA MET A 404 11.46 -2.34 21.75
C MET A 404 12.13 -3.70 21.80
N ASN A 405 13.23 -3.87 21.06
CA ASN A 405 14.00 -5.11 21.05
C ASN A 405 14.80 -5.32 22.35
N THR A 406 14.10 -5.49 23.46
CA THR A 406 14.67 -5.82 24.78
C THR A 406 14.82 -7.33 25.00
N TYR A 407 14.33 -8.14 24.07
CA TYR A 407 14.32 -9.61 24.10
C TYR A 407 15.40 -10.23 23.21
N ASN A 408 16.34 -9.44 22.69
CA ASN A 408 17.31 -9.84 21.67
C ASN A 408 16.69 -10.46 20.41
N LYS A 409 15.45 -10.07 20.10
CA LYS A 409 14.71 -10.53 18.93
C LYS A 409 13.70 -9.47 18.48
N GLY A 410 13.90 -8.96 17.26
CA GLY A 410 12.97 -8.01 16.65
C GLY A 410 11.56 -8.60 16.51
N LYS A 411 10.54 -7.77 16.70
CA LYS A 411 9.11 -8.14 16.67
C LYS A 411 8.74 -9.25 17.67
N TYR A 412 9.38 -9.28 18.85
CA TYR A 412 9.19 -10.36 19.82
C TYR A 412 7.72 -10.62 20.14
N LEU A 413 6.94 -9.57 20.43
CA LEU A 413 5.52 -9.72 20.79
C LEU A 413 4.69 -10.43 19.70
N LEU A 414 4.97 -10.12 18.42
CA LEU A 414 4.29 -10.78 17.30
C LEU A 414 4.72 -12.26 17.20
N ARG A 415 6.00 -12.58 17.38
CA ARG A 415 6.51 -13.96 17.40
C ARG A 415 5.91 -14.74 18.56
N HIS A 416 5.94 -14.17 19.76
CA HIS A 416 5.40 -14.78 20.96
C HIS A 416 3.88 -15.04 20.88
N ALA A 417 3.15 -14.19 20.15
CA ALA A 417 1.72 -14.39 19.90
C ALA A 417 1.41 -15.74 19.20
N PHE A 418 2.37 -16.33 18.47
CA PHE A 418 2.19 -17.58 17.73
C PHE A 418 3.12 -18.71 18.19
N GLU A 419 3.99 -18.45 19.18
CA GLU A 419 4.92 -19.43 19.73
C GLU A 419 4.19 -20.63 20.35
N GLY A 420 4.71 -21.85 20.12
CA GLY A 420 4.15 -23.09 20.67
C GLY A 420 2.81 -23.53 20.08
N LEU A 421 2.25 -22.80 19.12
CA LEU A 421 0.92 -23.06 18.55
C LEU A 421 0.96 -23.74 17.17
N ASN A 422 2.14 -24.15 16.73
CA ASN A 422 2.37 -24.83 15.44
C ASN A 422 1.85 -24.04 14.21
N TYR A 423 1.93 -22.68 14.25
CA TYR A 423 1.60 -21.84 13.10
C TYR A 423 2.72 -21.83 12.07
N LEU A 424 3.97 -21.82 12.52
CA LEU A 424 5.18 -21.82 11.68
C LEU A 424 6.24 -22.73 12.29
N PRO A 425 7.19 -23.26 11.49
CA PRO A 425 8.43 -23.83 12.01
C PRO A 425 9.14 -22.83 12.90
N GLN A 426 9.85 -23.33 13.95
CA GLN A 426 10.50 -22.46 14.95
C GLN A 426 11.59 -21.57 14.33
N ASP A 427 12.35 -22.10 13.39
CA ASP A 427 13.38 -21.37 12.64
C ASP A 427 12.80 -20.26 11.75
N ILE A 428 11.61 -20.44 11.17
CA ILE A 428 10.86 -19.38 10.47
C ILE A 428 10.28 -18.38 11.46
N LEU A 429 9.61 -18.86 12.51
CA LEU A 429 8.99 -17.98 13.52
C LEU A 429 10.02 -17.06 14.17
N PHE A 430 11.25 -17.52 14.36
CA PHE A 430 12.35 -16.77 14.96
C PHE A 430 13.46 -16.40 13.98
N ARG A 431 13.22 -16.51 12.67
CA ARG A 431 14.14 -16.03 11.63
C ARG A 431 14.47 -14.56 11.83
N GLU A 432 15.75 -14.18 11.63
CA GLU A 432 16.14 -12.78 11.64
C GLU A 432 15.50 -11.98 10.50
N LYS A 433 15.13 -10.73 10.77
CA LYS A 433 14.53 -9.86 9.76
C LYS A 433 15.56 -9.49 8.69
N ALA A 434 15.21 -9.73 7.43
CA ALA A 434 15.89 -9.19 6.26
C ALA A 434 14.93 -8.26 5.51
N ALA A 435 15.46 -7.20 4.89
CA ALA A 435 14.66 -6.37 3.99
C ALA A 435 14.36 -7.15 2.70
N PHE A 436 13.18 -6.96 2.14
CA PHE A 436 12.80 -7.64 0.88
C PHE A 436 13.83 -7.35 -0.23
N SER A 437 14.25 -6.08 -0.41
CA SER A 437 15.27 -5.69 -1.39
C SER A 437 16.65 -6.35 -1.20
N ASP A 438 16.95 -6.82 0.02
CA ASP A 438 18.20 -7.53 0.32
C ASP A 438 18.02 -9.05 0.21
N ALA A 439 16.85 -9.57 0.60
CA ALA A 439 16.58 -11.01 0.71
C ALA A 439 16.16 -11.68 -0.60
N VAL A 440 15.64 -10.93 -1.57
CA VAL A 440 15.44 -11.43 -2.95
C VAL A 440 16.77 -11.75 -3.65
N GLY A 441 17.88 -11.25 -3.14
CA GLY A 441 19.26 -11.41 -3.59
C GLY A 441 20.03 -10.11 -3.50
N HIS A 442 21.15 -10.09 -2.79
CA HIS A 442 22.02 -8.90 -2.65
C HIS A 442 22.46 -8.34 -4.00
N SER A 443 22.62 -9.20 -5.00
CA SER A 443 23.00 -8.85 -6.37
C SER A 443 22.05 -7.84 -7.04
N MET A 444 20.75 -7.86 -6.72
CA MET A 444 19.80 -6.90 -7.30
C MET A 444 20.20 -5.44 -7.02
N VAL A 445 20.47 -5.11 -5.77
CA VAL A 445 20.87 -3.75 -5.37
C VAL A 445 22.24 -3.40 -5.94
N ASP A 446 23.17 -4.36 -5.99
CA ASP A 446 24.50 -4.16 -6.54
C ASP A 446 24.43 -3.88 -8.05
N TYR A 447 23.60 -4.57 -8.82
CA TYR A 447 23.37 -4.29 -10.25
C TYR A 447 22.79 -2.89 -10.50
N LEU A 448 21.86 -2.43 -9.66
CA LEU A 448 21.32 -1.06 -9.76
C LEU A 448 22.39 0.00 -9.51
N LYS A 449 23.26 -0.21 -8.51
CA LYS A 449 24.39 0.68 -8.22
C LYS A 449 25.41 0.66 -9.33
N GLU A 450 25.84 -0.51 -9.83
CA GLU A 450 26.75 -0.65 -10.97
C GLU A 450 26.21 0.07 -12.21
N TYR A 451 24.90 -0.07 -12.46
CA TYR A 451 24.27 0.63 -13.58
C TYR A 451 24.33 2.15 -13.41
N ALA A 452 24.01 2.66 -12.24
CA ALA A 452 24.13 4.09 -11.94
C ALA A 452 25.59 4.59 -12.04
N ASP A 453 26.56 3.82 -11.53
CA ASP A 453 27.98 4.13 -11.64
C ASP A 453 28.48 4.19 -13.09
N SER A 454 27.87 3.40 -13.98
CA SER A 454 28.21 3.45 -15.42
C SER A 454 27.70 4.70 -16.14
N LEU A 455 26.71 5.40 -15.57
CA LEU A 455 26.03 6.56 -16.17
C LEU A 455 26.45 7.90 -15.59
N TYR A 456 26.87 7.93 -14.32
CA TYR A 456 27.15 9.18 -13.58
C TYR A 456 28.54 9.17 -12.94
N THR A 457 29.14 10.36 -12.90
CA THR A 457 30.38 10.64 -12.16
C THR A 457 30.06 11.17 -10.77
N ASP A 458 31.08 11.28 -9.90
CA ASP A 458 30.93 11.92 -8.59
C ASP A 458 30.65 13.43 -8.71
N GLU A 459 31.16 14.06 -9.79
CA GLU A 459 30.88 15.47 -10.08
C GLU A 459 29.41 15.69 -10.44
N ASP A 460 28.76 14.77 -11.13
CA ASP A 460 27.32 14.83 -11.43
C ASP A 460 26.49 14.84 -10.15
N VAL A 461 26.88 14.05 -9.14
CA VAL A 461 26.20 14.02 -7.83
C VAL A 461 26.39 15.35 -7.08
N VAL A 462 27.60 15.93 -7.13
CA VAL A 462 27.87 17.26 -6.52
C VAL A 462 27.00 18.33 -7.19
N ASN A 463 26.91 18.30 -8.51
CA ASN A 463 26.14 19.28 -9.30
C ASN A 463 24.61 19.03 -9.24
N ALA A 464 24.16 17.89 -8.74
CA ALA A 464 22.73 17.56 -8.64
C ALA A 464 21.92 18.59 -7.85
N LYS A 465 22.55 19.31 -6.91
CA LYS A 465 21.91 20.38 -6.13
C LYS A 465 21.42 21.55 -6.99
N GLU A 466 22.11 21.88 -8.07
CA GLU A 466 21.70 22.93 -8.98
C GLU A 466 20.48 22.51 -9.80
N LYS A 467 20.47 21.25 -10.24
CA LYS A 467 19.38 20.67 -11.03
C LYS A 467 18.16 20.33 -10.18
N TYR A 468 18.37 19.79 -9.00
CA TYR A 468 17.36 19.26 -8.08
C TYR A 468 17.51 19.81 -6.65
N PRO A 469 17.13 21.08 -6.39
CA PRO A 469 17.27 21.68 -5.07
C PRO A 469 16.34 21.09 -4.00
N TYR A 470 15.20 20.50 -4.41
CA TYR A 470 14.29 19.83 -3.50
C TYR A 470 14.68 18.36 -3.33
N CYS A 471 14.97 17.93 -2.10
CA CYS A 471 15.45 16.58 -1.79
C CYS A 471 16.55 16.16 -2.78
N THR A 472 17.66 16.90 -2.72
CA THR A 472 18.80 16.72 -3.63
C THR A 472 19.31 15.29 -3.61
N PRO A 473 19.44 14.63 -4.77
CA PRO A 473 20.10 13.34 -4.88
C PRO A 473 21.49 13.35 -4.29
N PHE A 474 21.86 12.30 -3.53
CA PHE A 474 23.12 12.25 -2.77
C PHE A 474 23.99 11.03 -3.11
N THR A 475 23.52 10.16 -4.00
CA THR A 475 24.24 9.05 -4.60
C THR A 475 23.97 9.03 -6.11
N LYS A 476 24.81 8.35 -6.90
CA LYS A 476 24.60 8.17 -8.34
C LYS A 476 23.27 7.44 -8.61
N GLU A 477 22.92 6.46 -7.77
CA GLU A 477 21.65 5.75 -7.85
C GLU A 477 20.45 6.68 -7.59
N SER A 478 20.49 7.51 -6.56
CA SER A 478 19.43 8.48 -6.29
C SER A 478 19.30 9.52 -7.41
N LEU A 479 20.41 9.87 -8.07
CA LEU A 479 20.42 10.77 -9.22
C LEU A 479 19.80 10.10 -10.44
N LEU A 480 20.13 8.83 -10.73
CA LEU A 480 19.51 8.04 -11.77
C LEU A 480 17.99 7.97 -11.61
N TYR A 481 17.53 7.64 -10.40
CA TYR A 481 16.09 7.53 -10.13
C TYR A 481 15.37 8.87 -10.25
N ARG A 482 16.02 9.94 -9.81
CA ARG A 482 15.48 11.28 -9.96
C ARG A 482 15.40 11.72 -11.43
N ASP A 483 16.41 11.45 -12.23
CA ASP A 483 16.42 11.78 -13.65
C ASP A 483 15.32 11.00 -14.40
N ILE A 484 15.13 9.72 -14.09
CA ILE A 484 14.05 8.91 -14.66
C ILE A 484 12.68 9.47 -14.22
N PHE A 485 12.49 9.77 -12.93
CA PHE A 485 11.24 10.35 -12.42
C PHE A 485 10.91 11.66 -13.14
N GLU A 486 11.84 12.60 -13.21
CA GLU A 486 11.62 13.90 -13.85
C GLU A 486 11.36 13.79 -15.37
N SER A 487 11.81 12.72 -16.01
CA SER A 487 11.49 12.46 -17.42
C SER A 487 10.01 12.14 -17.65
N TYR A 488 9.33 11.58 -16.65
CA TYR A 488 7.88 11.29 -16.69
C TYR A 488 7.04 12.36 -15.98
N TYR A 489 7.57 12.94 -14.91
CA TYR A 489 6.85 13.81 -13.97
C TYR A 489 7.62 15.10 -13.69
N PRO A 490 7.87 15.93 -14.71
CA PRO A 490 8.71 17.11 -14.58
C PRO A 490 8.17 18.09 -13.53
N GLY A 491 9.02 18.46 -12.55
CA GLY A 491 8.67 19.40 -11.50
C GLY A 491 7.70 18.87 -10.42
N LYS A 492 7.42 17.56 -10.42
CA LYS A 492 6.45 16.94 -9.48
C LYS A 492 7.10 16.26 -8.27
N ALA A 493 8.37 16.51 -8.01
CA ALA A 493 9.12 15.89 -6.91
C ALA A 493 8.48 16.03 -5.53
N LYS A 494 7.68 17.07 -5.29
CA LYS A 494 6.99 17.33 -4.02
C LYS A 494 5.82 16.39 -3.72
N TRP A 495 5.50 15.44 -4.60
CA TRP A 495 4.56 14.37 -4.29
C TRP A 495 5.10 13.45 -3.19
N ILE A 496 6.44 13.36 -3.06
CA ILE A 496 7.13 12.64 -1.99
C ILE A 496 7.84 13.67 -1.11
N LYS A 497 7.72 13.49 0.20
CA LYS A 497 8.21 14.44 1.19
C LYS A 497 9.74 14.45 1.29
N ASP A 498 10.35 13.26 1.32
CA ASP A 498 11.79 13.06 1.51
C ASP A 498 12.21 11.65 1.05
N PHE A 499 13.51 11.36 1.06
CA PHE A 499 14.00 9.98 0.97
C PHE A 499 13.66 9.21 2.25
N TRP A 500 13.19 7.96 2.08
CA TRP A 500 13.10 7.06 3.22
C TRP A 500 14.49 6.68 3.69
N MET A 501 14.83 7.05 4.91
CA MET A 501 16.12 6.76 5.54
C MET A 501 15.88 6.35 7.00
N PRO A 502 16.78 5.52 7.60
CA PRO A 502 16.84 5.38 9.05
C PRO A 502 16.91 6.74 9.75
N ASN A 503 16.47 6.83 10.99
CA ASN A 503 16.48 8.09 11.72
C ASN A 503 17.92 8.53 12.01
N LYS A 504 18.45 9.44 11.19
CA LYS A 504 19.84 9.90 11.24
C LYS A 504 20.26 10.57 12.54
N THR A 505 19.30 10.94 13.40
CA THR A 505 19.60 11.53 14.72
C THR A 505 19.97 10.47 15.76
N TRP A 506 19.74 9.20 15.47
CA TRP A 506 20.05 8.09 16.37
C TRP A 506 21.46 7.57 16.13
N GLU A 507 22.12 7.16 17.22
CA GLU A 507 23.42 6.52 17.14
C GLU A 507 23.38 5.29 16.20
N ASN A 508 24.38 5.12 15.33
CA ASN A 508 24.50 4.07 14.31
C ASN A 508 23.47 4.11 13.17
N CYS A 509 22.65 5.16 13.05
CA CYS A 509 21.67 5.34 11.98
C CYS A 509 22.02 6.47 10.99
N ASP A 510 23.12 7.19 11.17
CA ASP A 510 23.61 8.20 10.20
C ASP A 510 24.31 7.49 9.03
N VAL A 511 23.50 6.99 8.11
CA VAL A 511 23.92 6.25 6.91
C VAL A 511 23.47 6.95 5.64
N ASN A 512 24.20 6.72 4.54
CA ASN A 512 23.89 7.26 3.21
C ASN A 512 23.28 6.21 2.26
N ASP A 513 23.02 5.02 2.76
CA ASP A 513 22.29 3.97 2.04
C ASP A 513 21.12 3.51 2.93
N PRO A 514 19.89 3.44 2.43
CA PRO A 514 18.73 3.02 3.22
C PRO A 514 18.70 1.51 3.50
N SER A 515 19.56 0.71 2.84
CA SER A 515 19.60 -0.74 3.02
C SER A 515 19.91 -1.12 4.47
N ALA A 516 19.16 -2.09 5.00
CA ALA A 516 19.43 -2.61 6.35
C ALA A 516 20.83 -3.23 6.50
N ARG A 517 21.43 -3.72 5.41
CA ARG A 517 22.77 -4.36 5.41
C ARG A 517 23.92 -3.41 5.77
N VAL A 518 23.72 -2.09 5.71
CA VAL A 518 24.75 -1.13 6.16
C VAL A 518 24.71 -0.87 7.66
N LEU A 519 23.68 -1.35 8.36
CA LEU A 519 23.53 -1.17 9.79
C LEU A 519 24.37 -2.18 10.57
N LYS A 520 24.92 -1.76 11.71
CA LYS A 520 25.82 -2.60 12.54
C LYS A 520 25.13 -3.87 13.10
N ASN A 521 23.79 -3.84 13.27
CA ASN A 521 23.01 -4.96 13.78
C ASN A 521 22.43 -5.86 12.69
N TYR A 522 22.87 -5.70 11.44
CA TYR A 522 22.37 -6.56 10.35
C TYR A 522 22.71 -8.04 10.57
N GLY A 523 23.96 -8.34 10.98
CA GLY A 523 24.41 -9.69 11.33
C GLY A 523 24.15 -10.69 10.20
N ASP A 524 23.51 -11.83 10.54
CA ASP A 524 23.15 -12.91 9.62
C ASP A 524 21.76 -12.72 8.95
N SER A 525 21.18 -11.56 9.04
CA SER A 525 19.81 -11.28 8.55
C SER A 525 19.62 -11.48 7.04
N GLY A 526 20.68 -11.46 6.29
CA GLY A 526 20.65 -11.68 4.84
C GLY A 526 21.22 -13.04 4.40
N LYS A 527 21.33 -14.03 5.31
CA LYS A 527 21.92 -15.34 5.02
C LYS A 527 20.90 -16.46 5.15
#